data_0288bbdce899eca014c8ed0e95b15a97
#
_entry.id   0288bbdce899eca014c8ed0e95b15a97
#
_cell.length_a   1.000
_cell.length_b   1.000
_cell.length_c   1.000
_cell.angle_alpha   90.00
_cell.angle_beta   90.00
_cell.angle_gamma   90.00
#
_symmetry.space_group_name_H-M   'P 1'
#
loop_
_entity.id
_entity.type
_entity.pdbx_description
1 polymer ?
#
loop_
_entity_poly.entity_id
_entity_poly.type
_entity_poly.pdbx_seq_one_letter_code
_entity_poly.pdbx_strand_id
1 'polypeptide(L)'
;MRKCRESLASKQKPGAAPKKNPELYMNPAIDTSQPISGDNGGDTFGRVRFVLVETSHPGNVGSVARAIKTMGFGSLVLVSPREPDVLRHPDAIAMASGADDVLAGAVIVDQIDAALAGAALTVAMTARQREFGPPRLLPRAAAERARQTLSGSGGVAFVFGNERYGLPNEVVERCNAVTHIPANPAYTSLNLAQAVQLIAYEMRLALLEAAPDAGANIGYAGEPATAEQVEAMFGHLQTGLEAIGFLDPSNPRRLMTRLRRLLARSGLEREEVNILRGIAKHMLIAAQKHPGPQGDR
;
A
#
# COMPACT_ATOMS: atom_id res chain seq x y z
N MET A 1 73.52 -10.18 -22.20
CA MET A 1 73.14 -11.57 -22.49
C MET A 1 71.87 -11.91 -21.77
N ARG A 2 70.95 -12.45 -22.45
CA ARG A 2 69.73 -13.23 -22.23
C ARG A 2 68.41 -12.47 -22.49
N LYS A 3 67.88 -12.82 -23.64
CA LYS A 3 66.52 -12.65 -24.11
C LYS A 3 65.53 -13.47 -23.22
N CYS A 4 64.42 -12.91 -22.89
CA CYS A 4 63.25 -13.71 -22.48
C CYS A 4 61.98 -13.12 -23.09
N ARG A 5 61.43 -13.90 -23.91
CA ARG A 5 60.16 -14.15 -24.52
C ARG A 5 58.95 -13.32 -24.04
N GLU A 6 58.38 -12.63 -24.99
CA GLU A 6 57.01 -12.16 -25.00
C GLU A 6 56.04 -13.34 -25.03
N SER A 7 55.09 -13.36 -24.07
CA SER A 7 53.94 -14.26 -24.05
C SER A 7 52.71 -13.46 -24.45
N LEU A 8 52.12 -13.81 -25.57
CA LEU A 8 50.86 -13.29 -26.08
C LEU A 8 49.73 -13.59 -25.09
N ALA A 9 49.20 -12.59 -24.42
CA ALA A 9 47.93 -12.65 -23.74
C ALA A 9 46.82 -12.23 -24.70
N SER A 10 46.02 -13.16 -25.11
CA SER A 10 44.80 -12.97 -25.91
C SER A 10 43.81 -12.14 -25.16
N LYS A 11 43.52 -10.93 -25.64
CA LYS A 11 42.42 -10.08 -25.16
C LYS A 11 41.09 -10.73 -25.55
N GLN A 12 40.43 -11.42 -24.66
CA GLN A 12 39.02 -11.74 -24.75
C GLN A 12 38.20 -10.44 -24.62
N LYS A 13 37.43 -10.11 -25.63
CA LYS A 13 36.42 -9.04 -25.58
C LYS A 13 35.34 -9.42 -24.56
N PRO A 14 34.86 -8.52 -23.69
CA PRO A 14 33.76 -8.78 -22.80
C PRO A 14 32.49 -9.04 -23.64
N GLY A 15 31.85 -10.18 -23.39
CA GLY A 15 30.57 -10.56 -24.01
C GLY A 15 29.50 -9.52 -23.77
N ALA A 16 28.74 -9.21 -24.80
CA ALA A 16 27.61 -8.30 -24.72
C ALA A 16 26.59 -8.83 -23.70
N ALA A 17 26.16 -7.96 -22.78
CA ALA A 17 25.10 -8.25 -21.83
C ALA A 17 23.81 -8.64 -22.59
N PRO A 18 23.03 -9.61 -22.10
CA PRO A 18 21.79 -10.01 -22.75
C PRO A 18 20.83 -8.82 -22.82
N LYS A 19 20.32 -8.54 -24.01
CA LYS A 19 19.29 -7.53 -24.25
C LYS A 19 18.06 -7.93 -23.43
N LYS A 20 17.72 -7.12 -22.42
CA LYS A 20 16.48 -7.25 -21.67
C LYS A 20 15.32 -7.06 -22.63
N ASN A 21 14.49 -8.09 -22.77
CA ASN A 21 13.25 -8.01 -23.53
C ASN A 21 12.23 -7.20 -22.72
N PRO A 22 11.82 -6.00 -23.16
CA PRO A 22 10.92 -5.14 -22.36
C PRO A 22 9.49 -5.69 -22.27
N GLU A 23 9.13 -6.66 -23.09
CA GLU A 23 7.77 -7.22 -23.10
C GLU A 23 7.46 -8.21 -21.95
N LEU A 24 8.47 -8.65 -21.19
CA LEU A 24 8.28 -9.62 -20.10
C LEU A 24 7.85 -8.99 -18.77
N TYR A 25 7.75 -7.65 -18.69
CA TYR A 25 7.35 -6.90 -17.48
C TYR A 25 6.18 -5.95 -17.72
N MET A 26 5.45 -6.09 -18.82
CA MET A 26 4.17 -5.41 -18.94
C MET A 26 3.13 -6.19 -18.11
N ASN A 27 2.97 -5.79 -16.85
CA ASN A 27 1.69 -5.97 -16.18
C ASN A 27 0.62 -5.33 -17.08
N PRO A 28 -0.53 -5.98 -17.30
CA PRO A 28 -1.64 -5.32 -17.99
C PRO A 28 -1.89 -4.01 -17.24
N ALA A 29 -1.68 -2.91 -17.93
CA ALA A 29 -1.87 -1.58 -17.37
C ALA A 29 -3.30 -1.55 -16.80
N ILE A 30 -3.40 -1.33 -15.50
CA ILE A 30 -4.63 -0.84 -14.90
C ILE A 30 -4.91 0.44 -15.68
N ASP A 31 -5.97 0.44 -16.46
CA ASP A 31 -6.40 1.62 -17.20
C ASP A 31 -6.80 2.69 -16.18
N THR A 32 -5.84 3.54 -15.85
CA THR A 32 -6.04 4.68 -14.94
C THR A 32 -6.74 5.85 -15.62
N SER A 33 -7.10 5.72 -16.90
CA SER A 33 -7.77 6.77 -17.67
C SER A 33 -9.30 6.75 -17.51
N GLN A 34 -9.86 5.70 -16.92
CA GLN A 34 -11.27 5.73 -16.55
C GLN A 34 -11.42 6.48 -15.22
N PRO A 35 -12.24 7.56 -15.17
CA PRO A 35 -12.71 8.05 -13.89
C PRO A 35 -13.40 6.89 -13.20
N ILE A 36 -13.02 6.61 -11.95
CA ILE A 36 -13.69 5.61 -11.12
C ILE A 36 -15.13 6.12 -10.95
N SER A 37 -16.00 5.70 -11.85
CA SER A 37 -17.44 5.95 -11.80
C SER A 37 -18.05 5.05 -10.74
N GLY A 38 -17.81 5.38 -9.49
CA GLY A 38 -18.65 5.04 -8.35
C GLY A 38 -19.66 6.16 -8.24
N ASP A 39 -20.72 6.04 -8.97
CA ASP A 39 -21.80 7.00 -9.02
C ASP A 39 -22.55 7.03 -7.69
N ASN A 40 -22.67 8.21 -7.13
CA ASN A 40 -23.77 8.86 -6.41
C ASN A 40 -23.25 9.84 -5.35
N GLY A 41 -22.92 11.03 -5.78
CA GLY A 41 -22.65 12.16 -4.88
C GLY A 41 -21.40 12.91 -5.28
N GLY A 42 -21.55 14.19 -5.49
CA GLY A 42 -20.52 15.11 -5.96
C GLY A 42 -19.16 14.93 -5.34
N ASP A 43 -18.16 15.17 -6.15
CA ASP A 43 -16.72 15.04 -5.91
C ASP A 43 -16.29 15.05 -4.44
N THR A 44 -16.31 13.87 -3.80
CA THR A 44 -15.96 13.69 -2.39
C THR A 44 -14.50 14.07 -2.12
N PHE A 45 -13.62 13.82 -3.10
CA PHE A 45 -12.21 14.20 -3.03
C PHE A 45 -12.04 15.73 -3.05
N GLY A 46 -12.83 16.45 -3.83
CA GLY A 46 -12.82 17.93 -3.88
C GLY A 46 -13.28 18.58 -2.57
N ARG A 47 -14.01 17.87 -1.71
CA ARG A 47 -14.44 18.36 -0.40
C ARG A 47 -13.43 18.15 0.73
N VAL A 48 -12.29 17.51 0.45
CA VAL A 48 -11.17 17.36 1.40
C VAL A 48 -10.13 18.45 1.13
N ARG A 49 -9.87 19.28 2.12
CA ARG A 49 -8.96 20.43 2.06
C ARG A 49 -7.74 20.18 2.94
N PHE A 50 -6.55 20.49 2.39
CA PHE A 50 -5.30 20.49 3.13
C PHE A 50 -4.88 21.93 3.41
N VAL A 51 -4.74 22.26 4.69
CA VAL A 51 -4.46 23.63 5.15
C VAL A 51 -3.07 23.69 5.75
N LEU A 52 -2.21 24.56 5.23
CA LEU A 52 -0.86 24.80 5.75
C LEU A 52 -0.81 26.15 6.46
N VAL A 53 -0.40 26.16 7.71
CA VAL A 53 -0.36 27.37 8.53
C VAL A 53 1.09 27.86 8.67
N GLU A 54 1.33 29.11 8.28
CA GLU A 54 2.62 29.81 8.38
C GLU A 54 3.82 29.03 7.81
N THR A 55 3.64 28.33 6.68
CA THR A 55 4.74 27.58 6.07
C THR A 55 5.95 28.46 5.78
N SER A 56 7.15 27.94 6.02
CA SER A 56 8.39 28.70 5.91
C SER A 56 9.14 28.44 4.61
N HIS A 57 8.98 27.25 4.02
CA HIS A 57 9.79 26.80 2.89
C HIS A 57 8.94 26.54 1.65
N PRO A 58 9.14 27.30 0.56
CA PRO A 58 8.39 27.11 -0.69
C PRO A 58 8.47 25.68 -1.24
N GLY A 59 9.63 25.05 -1.15
CA GLY A 59 9.80 23.65 -1.59
C GLY A 59 8.89 22.66 -0.85
N ASN A 60 8.55 22.92 0.42
CA ASN A 60 7.57 22.09 1.13
C ASN A 60 6.16 22.27 0.57
N VAL A 61 5.79 23.48 0.18
CA VAL A 61 4.48 23.74 -0.47
C VAL A 61 4.36 22.99 -1.78
N GLY A 62 5.39 23.02 -2.63
CA GLY A 62 5.43 22.23 -3.87
C GLY A 62 5.35 20.72 -3.60
N SER A 63 6.13 20.24 -2.65
CA SER A 63 6.11 18.83 -2.24
C SER A 63 4.75 18.39 -1.70
N VAL A 64 4.05 19.27 -0.95
CA VAL A 64 2.67 19.03 -0.48
C VAL A 64 1.69 18.97 -1.66
N ALA A 65 1.77 19.91 -2.60
CA ALA A 65 0.94 19.89 -3.80
C ALA A 65 1.08 18.56 -4.55
N ARG A 66 2.30 18.06 -4.72
CA ARG A 66 2.57 16.75 -5.30
C ARG A 66 1.99 15.61 -4.46
N ALA A 67 2.17 15.65 -3.15
CA ALA A 67 1.67 14.63 -2.23
C ALA A 67 0.15 14.46 -2.32
N ILE A 68 -0.61 15.56 -2.25
CA ILE A 68 -2.08 15.51 -2.31
C ILE A 68 -2.58 15.13 -3.70
N LYS A 69 -1.96 15.64 -4.78
CA LYS A 69 -2.31 15.25 -6.15
C LYS A 69 -2.11 13.76 -6.41
N THR A 70 -1.02 13.19 -5.95
CA THR A 70 -0.74 11.75 -6.08
C THR A 70 -1.82 10.90 -5.42
N MET A 71 -2.45 11.41 -4.38
CA MET A 71 -3.56 10.75 -3.68
C MET A 71 -4.96 11.14 -4.22
N GLY A 72 -5.02 11.91 -5.31
CA GLY A 72 -6.28 12.30 -5.96
C GLY A 72 -6.96 13.53 -5.36
N PHE A 73 -6.27 14.28 -4.49
CA PHE A 73 -6.77 15.53 -3.92
C PHE A 73 -6.18 16.74 -4.62
N GLY A 74 -6.93 17.87 -4.62
CA GLY A 74 -6.49 19.10 -5.27
C GLY A 74 -6.68 20.36 -4.43
N SER A 75 -7.38 20.30 -3.29
CA SER A 75 -7.70 21.49 -2.50
C SER A 75 -6.59 21.80 -1.49
N LEU A 76 -5.77 22.81 -1.80
CA LEU A 76 -4.68 23.31 -0.97
C LEU A 76 -4.99 24.76 -0.52
N VAL A 77 -4.87 25.02 0.78
CA VAL A 77 -5.03 26.39 1.34
C VAL A 77 -3.81 26.70 2.20
N LEU A 78 -3.28 27.90 2.04
CA LEU A 78 -2.19 28.43 2.86
C LEU A 78 -2.72 29.57 3.73
N VAL A 79 -2.43 29.50 5.02
CA VAL A 79 -2.76 30.55 5.98
C VAL A 79 -1.49 31.30 6.33
N SER A 80 -1.43 32.59 5.98
CA SER A 80 -0.31 33.49 6.26
C SER A 80 1.07 32.87 5.97
N PRO A 81 1.34 32.37 4.75
CA PRO A 81 2.66 31.82 4.43
C PRO A 81 3.73 32.90 4.60
N ARG A 82 4.90 32.51 5.08
CA ARG A 82 5.98 33.49 5.36
C ARG A 82 6.58 34.08 4.09
N GLU A 83 6.56 33.34 3.00
CA GLU A 83 6.98 33.82 1.69
C GLU A 83 5.75 34.29 0.91
N PRO A 84 5.63 35.63 0.59
CA PRO A 84 4.46 36.17 -0.06
C PRO A 84 4.12 35.53 -1.40
N ASP A 85 5.14 35.27 -2.24
CA ASP A 85 4.99 34.69 -3.58
C ASP A 85 5.23 33.17 -3.60
N VAL A 86 4.97 32.49 -2.50
CA VAL A 86 5.27 31.07 -2.28
C VAL A 86 4.80 30.16 -3.41
N LEU A 87 3.62 30.42 -3.99
CA LEU A 87 3.04 29.61 -5.07
C LEU A 87 3.78 29.73 -6.40
N ARG A 88 4.50 30.85 -6.61
CA ARG A 88 5.29 31.12 -7.82
C ARG A 88 6.79 30.96 -7.58
N HIS A 89 7.20 30.64 -6.37
CA HIS A 89 8.59 30.47 -6.03
C HIS A 89 9.20 29.31 -6.83
N PRO A 90 10.42 29.46 -7.42
CA PRO A 90 11.06 28.41 -8.21
C PRO A 90 11.16 27.06 -7.50
N ASP A 91 11.45 27.05 -6.20
CA ASP A 91 11.53 25.82 -5.40
C ASP A 91 10.17 25.15 -5.26
N ALA A 92 9.09 25.92 -5.11
CA ALA A 92 7.73 25.35 -5.03
C ALA A 92 7.36 24.66 -6.35
N ILE A 93 7.61 25.33 -7.47
CA ILE A 93 7.36 24.79 -8.82
C ILE A 93 8.22 23.54 -9.06
N ALA A 94 9.52 23.60 -8.77
CA ALA A 94 10.44 22.48 -8.96
C ALA A 94 10.01 21.24 -8.14
N MET A 95 9.61 21.44 -6.88
CA MET A 95 9.22 20.36 -5.98
C MET A 95 7.78 19.83 -6.22
N ALA A 96 6.94 20.61 -6.87
CA ALA A 96 5.60 20.19 -7.27
C ALA A 96 5.64 19.11 -8.36
N SER A 97 6.66 19.14 -9.25
CA SER A 97 6.92 18.05 -10.21
C SER A 97 5.65 17.53 -10.92
N GLY A 98 4.96 18.43 -11.66
CA GLY A 98 3.73 18.12 -12.40
C GLY A 98 2.44 18.27 -11.58
N ALA A 99 2.48 18.82 -10.36
CA ALA A 99 1.31 19.24 -9.59
C ALA A 99 1.07 20.76 -9.68
N ASP A 100 1.40 21.36 -10.83
CA ASP A 100 1.28 22.78 -11.09
C ASP A 100 -0.17 23.28 -11.02
N ASP A 101 -1.12 22.45 -11.40
CA ASP A 101 -2.56 22.69 -11.28
C ASP A 101 -3.00 22.84 -9.81
N VAL A 102 -2.45 22.05 -8.89
CA VAL A 102 -2.73 22.17 -7.45
C VAL A 102 -2.13 23.47 -6.90
N LEU A 103 -0.92 23.84 -7.33
CA LEU A 103 -0.31 25.12 -6.94
C LEU A 103 -1.13 26.29 -7.50
N ALA A 104 -1.54 26.23 -8.77
CA ALA A 104 -2.34 27.29 -9.41
C ALA A 104 -3.72 27.44 -8.79
N GLY A 105 -4.32 26.33 -8.33
CA GLY A 105 -5.61 26.32 -7.63
C GLY A 105 -5.54 26.60 -6.14
N ALA A 106 -4.32 26.72 -5.57
CA ALA A 106 -4.14 26.96 -4.14
C ALA A 106 -4.60 28.35 -3.73
N VAL A 107 -5.26 28.45 -2.58
CA VAL A 107 -5.79 29.70 -2.03
C VAL A 107 -4.94 30.17 -0.86
N ILE A 108 -4.56 31.43 -0.85
CA ILE A 108 -3.91 32.08 0.29
C ILE A 108 -4.92 32.90 1.05
N VAL A 109 -4.96 32.74 2.37
CA VAL A 109 -5.81 33.50 3.29
C VAL A 109 -5.00 33.99 4.49
N ASP A 110 -5.45 35.09 5.10
CA ASP A 110 -4.76 35.67 6.26
C ASP A 110 -5.15 35.03 7.57
N GLN A 111 -6.33 34.45 7.67
CA GLN A 111 -6.89 33.95 8.91
C GLN A 111 -7.32 32.49 8.78
N ILE A 112 -7.10 31.74 9.86
CA ILE A 112 -7.48 30.32 9.93
C ILE A 112 -8.97 30.08 9.73
N ASP A 113 -9.82 30.99 10.20
CA ASP A 113 -11.27 30.88 10.08
C ASP A 113 -11.73 30.85 8.62
N ALA A 114 -11.07 31.61 7.74
CA ALA A 114 -11.34 31.57 6.31
C ALA A 114 -10.93 30.23 5.69
N ALA A 115 -9.82 29.66 6.16
CA ALA A 115 -9.35 28.33 5.70
C ALA A 115 -10.27 27.19 6.16
N LEU A 116 -10.94 27.33 7.30
CA LEU A 116 -11.84 26.32 7.88
C LEU A 116 -13.31 26.51 7.45
N ALA A 117 -13.65 27.61 6.80
CA ALA A 117 -15.03 27.91 6.39
C ALA A 117 -15.63 26.76 5.56
N GLY A 118 -16.86 26.33 5.91
CA GLY A 118 -17.58 25.23 5.24
C GLY A 118 -17.08 23.82 5.58
N ALA A 119 -16.05 23.67 6.41
CA ALA A 119 -15.64 22.37 6.91
C ALA A 119 -16.53 21.94 8.10
N ALA A 120 -17.15 20.76 7.97
CA ALA A 120 -17.91 20.14 9.05
C ALA A 120 -17.00 19.35 10.01
N LEU A 121 -15.81 18.97 9.56
CA LEU A 121 -14.76 18.37 10.37
C LEU A 121 -13.42 19.05 10.10
N THR A 122 -12.77 19.49 11.16
CA THR A 122 -11.43 20.07 11.11
C THR A 122 -10.50 19.26 12.00
N VAL A 123 -9.36 18.82 11.46
CA VAL A 123 -8.41 17.93 12.13
C VAL A 123 -7.03 18.56 12.14
N ALA A 124 -6.51 18.90 13.32
CA ALA A 124 -5.17 19.45 13.49
C ALA A 124 -4.12 18.35 13.55
N MET A 125 -3.06 18.45 12.73
CA MET A 125 -1.90 17.57 12.79
C MET A 125 -0.88 18.09 13.80
N THR A 126 -0.57 17.31 14.84
CA THR A 126 0.43 17.71 15.84
C THR A 126 1.14 16.51 16.45
N ALA A 127 2.46 16.59 16.56
CA ALA A 127 3.26 15.62 17.31
C ALA A 127 3.20 15.85 18.83
N ARG A 128 2.88 17.07 19.27
CA ARG A 128 2.89 17.44 20.69
C ARG A 128 1.66 16.88 21.40
N GLN A 129 1.88 16.24 22.53
CA GLN A 129 0.80 15.94 23.48
C GLN A 129 0.39 17.22 24.19
N ARG A 130 -0.92 17.41 24.32
CA ARG A 130 -1.51 18.50 25.10
C ARG A 130 -2.37 17.90 26.20
N GLU A 131 -2.30 18.48 27.36
CA GLU A 131 -3.08 18.04 28.52
C GLU A 131 -4.57 18.30 28.33
N PHE A 132 -4.89 19.41 27.66
CA PHE A 132 -6.24 19.83 27.31
C PHE A 132 -6.31 20.10 25.80
N GLY A 133 -7.39 19.71 25.16
CA GLY A 133 -7.62 19.95 23.73
C GLY A 133 -8.65 19.01 23.11
N PRO A 134 -8.86 19.12 21.80
CA PRO A 134 -9.76 18.23 21.07
C PRO A 134 -9.36 16.76 21.16
N PRO A 135 -10.29 15.82 20.95
CA PRO A 135 -10.02 14.38 21.00
C PRO A 135 -8.90 13.99 20.04
N ARG A 136 -8.01 13.11 20.50
CA ARG A 136 -6.85 12.65 19.74
C ARG A 136 -7.17 11.36 19.00
N LEU A 137 -6.89 11.35 17.71
CA LEU A 137 -7.12 10.24 16.81
C LEU A 137 -5.79 9.77 16.16
N LEU A 138 -5.69 8.51 15.81
CA LEU A 138 -4.68 8.03 14.89
C LEU A 138 -5.06 8.41 13.44
N PRO A 139 -4.11 8.49 12.49
CA PRO A 139 -4.37 8.88 11.11
C PRO A 139 -5.54 8.12 10.46
N ARG A 140 -5.56 6.80 10.58
CA ARG A 140 -6.65 5.96 10.05
C ARG A 140 -8.00 6.28 10.68
N ALA A 141 -8.06 6.46 12.00
CA ALA A 141 -9.30 6.83 12.69
C ALA A 141 -9.78 8.25 12.31
N ALA A 142 -8.85 9.18 12.09
CA ALA A 142 -9.16 10.51 11.59
C ALA A 142 -9.73 10.47 10.16
N ALA A 143 -9.13 9.66 9.28
CA ALA A 143 -9.59 9.47 7.91
C ALA A 143 -10.97 8.79 7.86
N GLU A 144 -11.23 7.79 8.70
CA GLU A 144 -12.54 7.15 8.78
C GLU A 144 -13.62 8.11 9.29
N ARG A 145 -13.31 8.91 10.31
CA ARG A 145 -14.24 9.97 10.78
C ARG A 145 -14.49 11.02 9.71
N ALA A 146 -13.47 11.37 8.92
CA ALA A 146 -13.61 12.27 7.79
C ALA A 146 -14.52 11.68 6.70
N ARG A 147 -14.34 10.41 6.35
CA ARG A 147 -15.21 9.69 5.40
C ARG A 147 -16.68 9.73 5.85
N GLN A 148 -16.94 9.42 7.12
CA GLN A 148 -18.29 9.50 7.70
C GLN A 148 -18.87 10.91 7.62
N THR A 149 -18.06 11.94 7.85
CA THR A 149 -18.49 13.34 7.73
C THR A 149 -18.84 13.71 6.29
N LEU A 150 -18.06 13.19 5.33
CA LEU A 150 -18.27 13.44 3.89
C LEU A 150 -19.51 12.75 3.31
N SER A 151 -20.15 11.82 4.02
CA SER A 151 -21.48 11.31 3.64
C SER A 151 -22.57 12.38 3.74
N GLY A 152 -22.34 13.44 4.52
CA GLY A 152 -23.16 14.65 4.54
C GLY A 152 -22.70 15.70 3.51
N SER A 153 -23.23 16.91 3.60
CA SER A 153 -22.92 18.03 2.68
C SER A 153 -21.65 18.81 3.04
N GLY A 154 -21.11 18.65 4.25
CA GLY A 154 -19.96 19.42 4.75
C GLY A 154 -18.61 18.94 4.19
N GLY A 155 -17.62 19.84 4.16
CA GLY A 155 -16.24 19.51 3.83
C GLY A 155 -15.43 19.06 5.03
N VAL A 156 -14.20 18.61 4.76
CA VAL A 156 -13.21 18.24 5.77
C VAL A 156 -11.93 19.03 5.55
N ALA A 157 -11.32 19.53 6.62
CA ALA A 157 -10.04 20.23 6.57
C ALA A 157 -9.00 19.55 7.49
N PHE A 158 -7.88 19.12 6.91
CA PHE A 158 -6.70 18.70 7.66
C PHE A 158 -5.72 19.87 7.75
N VAL A 159 -5.32 20.24 8.97
CA VAL A 159 -4.54 21.44 9.27
C VAL A 159 -3.14 21.05 9.72
N PHE A 160 -2.13 21.58 9.05
CA PHE A 160 -0.71 21.33 9.30
C PHE A 160 -0.02 22.66 9.67
N GLY A 161 0.88 22.58 10.61
CA GLY A 161 1.58 23.75 11.10
C GLY A 161 2.94 24.00 10.45
N ASN A 162 3.54 25.08 10.88
CA ASN A 162 4.90 25.47 10.50
C ASN A 162 5.90 24.37 10.81
N GLU A 163 6.90 24.21 9.95
CA GLU A 163 7.92 23.15 10.01
C GLU A 163 8.75 23.19 11.29
N ARG A 164 8.98 24.38 11.82
CA ARG A 164 9.80 24.58 13.03
C ARG A 164 8.98 24.61 14.33
N TYR A 165 7.85 25.27 14.29
CA TYR A 165 7.06 25.55 15.52
C TYR A 165 5.81 24.71 15.65
N GLY A 166 5.36 24.06 14.56
CA GLY A 166 4.10 23.33 14.51
C GLY A 166 2.89 24.26 14.48
N LEU A 167 1.75 23.78 14.96
CA LEU A 167 0.51 24.55 15.04
C LEU A 167 0.46 25.38 16.33
N PRO A 168 0.07 26.67 16.27
CA PRO A 168 -0.30 27.47 17.44
C PRO A 168 -1.46 26.82 18.21
N ASN A 169 -1.50 27.02 19.53
CA ASN A 169 -2.58 26.46 20.36
C ASN A 169 -3.96 26.95 19.92
N GLU A 170 -4.07 28.22 19.61
CA GLU A 170 -5.30 28.87 19.12
C GLU A 170 -5.87 28.20 17.87
N VAL A 171 -5.01 27.75 16.96
CA VAL A 171 -5.44 27.00 15.75
C VAL A 171 -5.92 25.59 16.12
N VAL A 172 -5.22 24.94 17.05
CA VAL A 172 -5.60 23.58 17.49
C VAL A 172 -6.92 23.58 18.22
N GLU A 173 -7.17 24.58 19.07
CA GLU A 173 -8.42 24.74 19.82
C GLU A 173 -9.65 24.99 18.94
N ARG A 174 -9.44 25.51 17.71
CA ARG A 174 -10.49 25.68 16.69
C ARG A 174 -10.81 24.41 15.90
N CYS A 175 -10.02 23.36 16.07
CA CYS A 175 -10.24 22.09 15.38
C CYS A 175 -11.13 21.14 16.17
N ASN A 176 -11.91 20.31 15.48
CA ASN A 176 -12.79 19.33 16.11
C ASN A 176 -12.04 18.10 16.65
N ALA A 177 -10.87 17.81 16.09
CA ALA A 177 -10.03 16.69 16.50
C ALA A 177 -8.54 17.02 16.27
N VAL A 178 -7.70 16.24 16.93
CA VAL A 178 -6.25 16.26 16.74
C VAL A 178 -5.82 14.89 16.23
N THR A 179 -4.94 14.86 15.25
CA THR A 179 -4.28 13.61 14.81
C THR A 179 -2.78 13.71 14.97
N HIS A 180 -2.15 12.56 15.23
CA HIS A 180 -0.70 12.46 15.29
C HIS A 180 -0.25 11.17 14.59
N ILE A 181 0.87 11.25 13.93
CA ILE A 181 1.52 10.08 13.33
C ILE A 181 2.40 9.44 14.40
N PRO A 182 2.21 8.15 14.73
CA PRO A 182 3.09 7.43 15.65
C PRO A 182 4.49 7.28 15.04
N ALA A 183 5.35 8.25 15.28
CA ALA A 183 6.74 8.22 14.85
C ALA A 183 7.66 7.66 15.95
N ASN A 184 8.94 7.45 15.63
CA ASN A 184 9.94 7.04 16.59
C ASN A 184 10.00 8.04 17.77
N PRO A 185 9.81 7.62 19.03
CA PRO A 185 9.86 8.51 20.18
C PRO A 185 11.15 9.31 20.33
N ALA A 186 12.26 8.76 19.83
CA ALA A 186 13.55 9.47 19.84
C ALA A 186 13.68 10.51 18.72
N TYR A 187 12.83 10.44 17.69
CA TYR A 187 12.86 11.35 16.53
C TYR A 187 11.46 11.46 15.92
N THR A 188 10.64 12.35 16.49
CA THR A 188 9.21 12.45 16.16
C THR A 188 8.89 13.43 15.04
N SER A 189 9.86 14.25 14.62
CA SER A 189 9.65 15.30 13.62
C SER A 189 9.65 14.74 12.21
N LEU A 190 8.50 14.78 11.55
CA LEU A 190 8.35 14.47 10.12
C LEU A 190 8.46 15.77 9.32
N ASN A 191 9.02 15.67 8.11
CA ASN A 191 8.88 16.75 7.13
C ASN A 191 7.39 17.01 6.84
N LEU A 192 7.04 18.26 6.57
CA LEU A 192 5.65 18.68 6.35
C LEU A 192 4.97 17.87 5.24
N ALA A 193 5.63 17.72 4.08
CA ALA A 193 5.07 16.99 2.96
C ALA A 193 4.93 15.48 3.24
N GLN A 194 5.84 14.90 4.04
CA GLN A 194 5.72 13.51 4.49
C GLN A 194 4.51 13.32 5.39
N ALA A 195 4.28 14.25 6.32
CA ALA A 195 3.09 14.19 7.19
C ALA A 195 1.79 14.32 6.38
N VAL A 196 1.76 15.24 5.40
CA VAL A 196 0.62 15.40 4.48
C VAL A 196 0.41 14.14 3.65
N GLN A 197 1.48 13.53 3.11
CA GLN A 197 1.39 12.30 2.32
C GLN A 197 0.74 11.16 3.11
N LEU A 198 1.11 10.97 4.37
CA LEU A 198 0.53 9.92 5.22
C LEU A 198 -0.97 10.15 5.48
N ILE A 199 -1.38 11.38 5.77
CA ILE A 199 -2.80 11.70 5.96
C ILE A 199 -3.58 11.57 4.65
N ALA A 200 -3.03 12.04 3.53
CA ALA A 200 -3.65 11.91 2.22
C ALA A 200 -3.80 10.44 1.81
N TYR A 201 -2.81 9.60 2.12
CA TYR A 201 -2.87 8.15 1.88
C TYR A 201 -3.99 7.49 2.70
N GLU A 202 -4.05 7.70 4.01
CA GLU A 202 -5.10 7.15 4.85
C GLU A 202 -6.49 7.65 4.43
N MET A 203 -6.59 8.93 4.06
CA MET A 203 -7.83 9.51 3.57
C MET A 203 -8.26 8.89 2.23
N ARG A 204 -7.32 8.69 1.30
CA ARG A 204 -7.60 7.98 0.05
C ARG A 204 -8.09 6.56 0.28
N LEU A 205 -7.44 5.79 1.16
CA LEU A 205 -7.88 4.44 1.50
C LEU A 205 -9.30 4.43 2.07
N ALA A 206 -9.60 5.38 2.98
CA ALA A 206 -10.94 5.50 3.56
C ALA A 206 -12.00 5.83 2.51
N LEU A 207 -11.70 6.71 1.53
CA LEU A 207 -12.65 7.11 0.48
C LEU A 207 -12.85 6.06 -0.61
N LEU A 208 -11.82 5.30 -0.93
CA LEU A 208 -11.94 4.27 -1.97
C LEU A 208 -12.81 3.09 -1.51
N GLU A 209 -13.28 3.12 -0.22
CA GLU A 209 -13.87 1.91 0.37
C GLU A 209 -13.06 0.71 -0.11
N ALA A 210 -11.79 0.69 0.21
CA ALA A 210 -10.99 -0.41 -0.26
C ALA A 210 -11.80 -1.66 0.01
N ALA A 211 -12.45 -2.15 -1.04
CA ALA A 211 -12.91 -3.53 -1.06
C ALA A 211 -11.73 -4.28 -0.48
N PRO A 212 -11.88 -5.02 0.64
CA PRO A 212 -10.74 -5.59 1.33
C PRO A 212 -9.88 -6.14 0.23
N ASP A 213 -8.68 -5.58 0.08
CA ASP A 213 -7.76 -5.99 -0.96
C ASP A 213 -7.72 -7.50 -0.80
N ALA A 214 -8.42 -8.20 -1.67
CA ALA A 214 -8.44 -9.64 -1.65
C ALA A 214 -7.00 -9.96 -1.99
N GLY A 215 -6.21 -10.07 -0.92
CA GLY A 215 -4.77 -9.92 -0.77
C GLY A 215 -4.12 -10.18 -2.10
N ALA A 216 -3.43 -9.20 -2.68
CA ALA A 216 -2.91 -9.27 -4.03
C ALA A 216 -2.30 -10.67 -4.21
N ASN A 217 -3.06 -11.55 -4.84
CA ASN A 217 -2.63 -12.91 -5.05
C ASN A 217 -1.44 -12.79 -6.00
N ILE A 218 -0.24 -12.88 -5.43
CA ILE A 218 0.98 -12.97 -6.21
C ILE A 218 0.90 -14.33 -6.89
N GLY A 219 0.35 -14.34 -8.10
CA GLY A 219 0.16 -15.54 -8.86
C GLY A 219 -1.21 -15.61 -9.54
N TYR A 220 -1.48 -16.72 -10.20
CA TYR A 220 -2.76 -17.00 -10.80
C TYR A 220 -3.82 -17.20 -9.71
N ALA A 221 -4.81 -16.33 -9.67
CA ALA A 221 -5.93 -16.43 -8.73
C ALA A 221 -7.00 -17.33 -9.36
N GLY A 222 -6.90 -18.63 -9.11
CA GLY A 222 -7.93 -19.59 -9.45
C GLY A 222 -9.09 -19.58 -8.47
N GLU A 223 -10.09 -20.38 -8.74
CA GLU A 223 -11.22 -20.59 -7.83
C GLU A 223 -10.74 -21.38 -6.59
N PRO A 224 -10.93 -20.89 -5.36
CA PRO A 224 -10.56 -21.62 -4.15
C PRO A 224 -11.21 -23.01 -4.11
N ALA A 225 -10.45 -24.03 -3.72
CA ALA A 225 -10.98 -25.37 -3.58
C ALA A 225 -11.94 -25.47 -2.40
N THR A 226 -13.06 -26.18 -2.58
CA THR A 226 -13.99 -26.43 -1.47
C THR A 226 -13.41 -27.43 -0.47
N ALA A 227 -13.93 -27.41 0.77
CA ALA A 227 -13.48 -28.33 1.81
C ALA A 227 -13.64 -29.80 1.38
N GLU A 228 -14.73 -30.13 0.67
CA GLU A 228 -14.95 -31.47 0.14
C GLU A 228 -13.92 -31.87 -0.91
N GLN A 229 -13.56 -30.94 -1.80
CA GLN A 229 -12.53 -31.19 -2.83
C GLN A 229 -11.17 -31.47 -2.20
N VAL A 230 -10.80 -30.69 -1.18
CA VAL A 230 -9.56 -30.86 -0.41
C VAL A 230 -9.56 -32.20 0.34
N GLU A 231 -10.67 -32.56 1.02
CA GLU A 231 -10.77 -33.84 1.70
C GLU A 231 -10.69 -35.04 0.73
N ALA A 232 -11.38 -34.97 -0.40
CA ALA A 232 -11.31 -36.01 -1.43
C ALA A 232 -9.87 -36.15 -1.98
N MET A 233 -9.15 -35.04 -2.14
CA MET A 233 -7.73 -35.05 -2.56
C MET A 233 -6.86 -35.75 -1.51
N PHE A 234 -7.04 -35.45 -0.21
CA PHE A 234 -6.28 -36.12 0.85
C PHE A 234 -6.57 -37.62 0.93
N GLY A 235 -7.83 -38.02 0.70
CA GLY A 235 -8.17 -39.45 0.59
C GLY A 235 -7.43 -40.16 -0.55
N HIS A 236 -7.41 -39.56 -1.73
CA HIS A 236 -6.65 -40.10 -2.90
C HIS A 236 -5.15 -40.12 -2.62
N LEU A 237 -4.60 -39.05 -2.01
CA LEU A 237 -3.18 -38.96 -1.71
C LEU A 237 -2.77 -40.04 -0.69
N GLN A 238 -3.56 -40.25 0.33
CA GLN A 238 -3.32 -41.31 1.31
C GLN A 238 -3.27 -42.67 0.65
N THR A 239 -4.28 -43.03 -0.13
CA THR A 239 -4.35 -44.31 -0.87
C THR A 239 -3.14 -44.48 -1.82
N GLY A 240 -2.75 -43.43 -2.52
CA GLY A 240 -1.58 -43.43 -3.39
C GLY A 240 -0.26 -43.67 -2.63
N LEU A 241 -0.08 -43.01 -1.49
CA LEU A 241 1.09 -43.14 -0.64
C LEU A 241 1.19 -44.52 0.01
N GLU A 242 0.06 -45.12 0.40
CA GLU A 242 -0.02 -46.50 0.89
C GLU A 242 0.35 -47.49 -0.21
N ALA A 243 -0.20 -47.31 -1.41
CA ALA A 243 0.04 -48.22 -2.53
C ALA A 243 1.50 -48.31 -2.98
N ILE A 244 2.25 -47.18 -2.90
CA ILE A 244 3.69 -47.16 -3.21
C ILE A 244 4.57 -47.51 -2.02
N GLY A 245 3.99 -47.86 -0.85
CA GLY A 245 4.73 -48.22 0.37
C GLY A 245 5.39 -47.05 1.09
N PHE A 246 5.05 -45.81 0.75
CA PHE A 246 5.59 -44.61 1.45
C PHE A 246 4.89 -44.36 2.77
N LEU A 247 3.60 -44.65 2.85
CA LEU A 247 2.81 -44.63 4.08
C LEU A 247 2.49 -46.06 4.54
N ASP A 248 3.00 -46.42 5.71
CA ASP A 248 2.64 -47.67 6.36
C ASP A 248 1.34 -47.49 7.18
N PRO A 249 0.24 -48.13 6.79
CA PRO A 249 -1.03 -48.00 7.51
C PRO A 249 -0.94 -48.49 8.99
N SER A 250 -0.02 -49.42 9.28
CA SER A 250 0.19 -49.95 10.64
C SER A 250 1.01 -48.96 11.52
N ASN A 251 1.80 -48.08 10.88
CA ASN A 251 2.64 -47.08 11.56
C ASN A 251 2.63 -45.71 10.82
N PRO A 252 1.54 -44.99 10.77
CA PRO A 252 1.37 -43.79 9.93
C PRO A 252 2.19 -42.57 10.36
N ARG A 253 2.88 -42.60 11.51
CA ARG A 253 3.82 -41.56 12.02
C ARG A 253 3.35 -40.11 11.85
N ARG A 254 2.06 -39.87 11.89
CA ARG A 254 1.43 -38.53 11.69
C ARG A 254 1.72 -37.89 10.30
N LEU A 255 2.08 -38.68 9.29
CA LEU A 255 2.40 -38.16 7.96
C LEU A 255 1.25 -37.34 7.36
N MET A 256 0.03 -37.91 7.35
CA MET A 256 -1.14 -37.22 6.81
C MET A 256 -1.45 -35.93 7.56
N THR A 257 -1.32 -35.92 8.88
CA THR A 257 -1.50 -34.70 9.68
C THR A 257 -0.48 -33.61 9.31
N ARG A 258 0.76 -33.99 9.03
CA ARG A 258 1.80 -33.05 8.59
C ARG A 258 1.56 -32.54 7.18
N LEU A 259 1.12 -33.38 6.25
CA LEU A 259 0.75 -32.98 4.89
C LEU A 259 -0.45 -32.02 4.89
N ARG A 260 -1.47 -32.31 5.71
CA ARG A 260 -2.60 -31.39 5.91
C ARG A 260 -2.12 -30.01 6.40
N ARG A 261 -1.27 -29.98 7.41
CA ARG A 261 -0.71 -28.72 7.93
C ARG A 261 0.16 -28.00 6.90
N LEU A 262 0.91 -28.73 6.07
CA LEU A 262 1.73 -28.13 5.00
C LEU A 262 0.86 -27.46 3.96
N LEU A 263 -0.12 -28.17 3.44
CA LEU A 263 -1.00 -27.70 2.35
C LEU A 263 -2.05 -26.68 2.81
N ALA A 264 -2.45 -26.73 4.09
CA ALA A 264 -3.36 -25.72 4.65
C ALA A 264 -2.80 -24.28 4.62
N ARG A 265 -1.48 -24.11 4.48
CA ARG A 265 -0.83 -22.80 4.41
C ARG A 265 -0.85 -22.19 3.00
N SER A 266 -1.07 -23.00 1.96
CA SER A 266 -1.02 -22.55 0.57
C SER A 266 -2.33 -21.96 0.07
N GLY A 267 -3.47 -22.25 0.76
CA GLY A 267 -4.78 -21.80 0.28
C GLY A 267 -5.11 -22.44 -1.07
N LEU A 268 -5.15 -23.80 -1.11
CA LEU A 268 -5.27 -24.57 -2.34
C LEU A 268 -6.43 -24.11 -3.24
N GLU A 269 -6.09 -23.91 -4.51
CA GLU A 269 -7.04 -23.65 -5.58
C GLU A 269 -7.54 -24.97 -6.20
N ARG A 270 -8.66 -24.93 -6.88
CA ARG A 270 -9.30 -26.08 -7.54
C ARG A 270 -8.35 -26.81 -8.49
N GLU A 271 -7.57 -26.04 -9.26
CA GLU A 271 -6.58 -26.60 -10.22
C GLU A 271 -5.43 -27.31 -9.50
N GLU A 272 -4.95 -26.75 -8.40
CA GLU A 272 -3.89 -27.36 -7.58
C GLU A 272 -4.36 -28.67 -6.93
N VAL A 273 -5.60 -28.71 -6.44
CA VAL A 273 -6.23 -29.95 -5.96
C VAL A 273 -6.29 -31.00 -7.08
N ASN A 274 -6.64 -30.62 -8.30
CA ASN A 274 -6.66 -31.52 -9.46
C ASN A 274 -5.27 -32.06 -9.80
N ILE A 275 -4.23 -31.21 -9.75
CA ILE A 275 -2.84 -31.65 -9.93
C ILE A 275 -2.46 -32.69 -8.88
N LEU A 276 -2.71 -32.44 -7.60
CA LEU A 276 -2.39 -33.37 -6.52
C LEU A 276 -3.16 -34.68 -6.63
N ARG A 277 -4.42 -34.65 -7.06
CA ARG A 277 -5.21 -35.85 -7.37
C ARG A 277 -4.63 -36.63 -8.54
N GLY A 278 -4.15 -35.92 -9.56
CA GLY A 278 -3.42 -36.52 -10.71
C GLY A 278 -2.17 -37.27 -10.25
N ILE A 279 -1.38 -36.66 -9.40
CA ILE A 279 -0.18 -37.29 -8.81
C ILE A 279 -0.55 -38.55 -8.04
N ALA A 280 -1.55 -38.49 -7.17
CA ALA A 280 -2.03 -39.64 -6.40
C ALA A 280 -2.52 -40.78 -7.31
N LYS A 281 -3.25 -40.47 -8.39
CA LYS A 281 -3.66 -41.45 -9.39
C LYS A 281 -2.47 -42.14 -10.06
N HIS A 282 -1.42 -41.40 -10.41
CA HIS A 282 -0.22 -41.96 -11.00
C HIS A 282 0.57 -42.82 -10.01
N MET A 283 0.56 -42.53 -8.73
CA MET A 283 1.11 -43.41 -7.68
C MET A 283 0.41 -44.78 -7.69
N LEU A 284 -0.93 -44.80 -7.74
CA LEU A 284 -1.71 -46.04 -7.83
C LEU A 284 -1.39 -46.85 -9.09
N ILE A 285 -1.29 -46.21 -10.23
CA ILE A 285 -0.93 -46.87 -11.51
C ILE A 285 0.50 -47.45 -11.42
N ALA A 286 1.44 -46.73 -10.85
CA ALA A 286 2.82 -47.19 -10.70
C ALA A 286 2.91 -48.43 -9.76
N ALA A 287 2.18 -48.42 -8.62
CA ALA A 287 2.12 -49.55 -7.71
C ALA A 287 1.53 -50.81 -8.38
N GLN A 288 0.54 -50.65 -9.28
CA GLN A 288 -0.04 -51.78 -10.02
C GLN A 288 0.95 -52.37 -11.05
N LYS A 289 1.79 -51.56 -11.69
CA LYS A 289 2.79 -51.99 -12.66
C LYS A 289 4.01 -52.65 -12.07
N HIS A 290 4.35 -52.29 -10.85
CA HIS A 290 5.50 -52.81 -10.10
C HIS A 290 5.06 -53.24 -8.71
N PRO A 291 4.32 -54.39 -8.60
CA PRO A 291 4.02 -54.92 -7.26
C PRO A 291 5.34 -55.22 -6.58
N GLY A 292 5.60 -54.50 -5.48
CA GLY A 292 6.78 -54.70 -4.65
C GLY A 292 6.89 -56.17 -4.25
N PRO A 293 8.09 -56.67 -3.88
CA PRO A 293 8.26 -58.04 -3.45
C PRO A 293 7.29 -58.34 -2.31
N GLN A 294 6.40 -59.28 -2.52
CA GLN A 294 5.50 -59.80 -1.48
C GLN A 294 6.46 -60.40 -0.41
N GLY A 295 6.62 -59.64 0.68
CA GLY A 295 7.40 -60.15 1.81
C GLY A 295 6.69 -61.33 2.39
N ASP A 296 7.30 -62.46 2.22
CA ASP A 296 6.99 -63.62 3.05
C ASP A 296 7.13 -63.22 4.50
N ARG A 297 6.04 -63.24 5.23
CA ARG A 297 5.99 -63.28 6.70
C ARG A 297 5.17 -64.43 7.15
#